data_f39f7e0eed93f2bb38d615aff37655de
#
_entry.id   f39f7e0eed93f2bb38d615aff37655de
#
_cell.length_a   1.000
_cell.length_b   1.000
_cell.length_c   1.000
_cell.angle_alpha   90.00
_cell.angle_beta   90.00
_cell.angle_gamma   90.00
#
_symmetry.space_group_name_H-M   'P 1'
#
loop_
_entity.id
_entity.type
_entity.pdbx_description
1 polymer ?
#
loop_
_entity_poly.entity_id
_entity_poly.type
_entity_poly.pdbx_seq_one_letter_code
_entity_poly.pdbx_strand_id
1 'polypeptide(L)'
;SEKLILKIQKERICFDDLSNRNILLDLISFFNYEIAMFLDADEYLDVRFSNLSSYLSDNRLAYLIPMVNLWDSEKMFNAEYPYSISGISPRYRMFRNFGHCQIQSSKRLHFQQVPCVQNATVASEILVLHSGMLTDEMRKQKFERYLKEDTENCQSSYEHIRPKKCPKLRSVEEITQEELYNLNIR
;
A
#
# COMPACT_ATOMS: atom_id res chain seq x y z
N SER A 1 -19.24 15.21 -9.00
CA SER A 1 -18.76 15.38 -7.61
C SER A 1 -17.52 16.26 -7.64
N GLU A 2 -17.53 17.34 -6.88
CA GLU A 2 -16.35 18.19 -6.69
C GLU A 2 -15.27 17.37 -5.97
N LYS A 3 -14.07 17.34 -6.55
CA LYS A 3 -12.90 16.76 -5.88
C LYS A 3 -12.35 17.79 -4.91
N LEU A 4 -12.45 17.53 -3.61
CA LEU A 4 -11.74 18.32 -2.62
C LEU A 4 -10.27 17.86 -2.61
N ILE A 5 -9.36 18.77 -2.95
CA ILE A 5 -7.92 18.54 -2.80
C ILE A 5 -7.48 19.33 -1.57
N LEU A 6 -7.18 18.60 -0.49
CA LEU A 6 -6.63 19.18 0.72
C LEU A 6 -5.12 18.95 0.74
N LYS A 7 -4.35 20.05 0.79
CA LYS A 7 -2.90 19.99 0.94
C LYS A 7 -2.54 20.39 2.36
N ILE A 8 -2.06 19.43 3.15
CA ILE A 8 -1.54 19.67 4.48
C ILE A 8 -0.03 19.80 4.39
N GLN A 9 0.50 20.95 4.81
CA GLN A 9 1.94 21.16 4.90
C GLN A 9 2.34 21.09 6.37
N LYS A 10 3.20 20.11 6.70
CA LYS A 10 3.76 19.89 8.04
C LYS A 10 5.27 20.08 7.96
N GLU A 11 5.84 20.81 8.93
CA GLU A 11 7.29 20.77 9.11
C GLU A 11 7.74 19.35 9.43
N ARG A 12 8.61 18.80 8.61
CA ARG A 12 9.11 17.44 8.74
C ARG A 12 10.41 17.45 9.50
N ILE A 13 10.35 17.18 10.80
CA ILE A 13 11.54 17.07 11.65
C ILE A 13 12.13 15.65 11.53
N CYS A 14 11.27 14.62 11.32
CA CYS A 14 11.67 13.23 11.14
C CYS A 14 10.62 12.47 10.33
N PHE A 15 10.94 11.24 9.94
CA PHE A 15 9.98 10.33 9.34
C PHE A 15 8.98 9.86 10.41
N ASP A 16 7.70 10.20 10.24
CA ASP A 16 6.62 9.92 11.19
C ASP A 16 5.35 9.53 10.41
N ASP A 17 5.35 8.30 9.88
CA ASP A 17 4.25 7.79 9.09
C ASP A 17 2.98 7.58 9.94
N LEU A 18 3.13 7.16 11.19
CA LEU A 18 2.01 6.93 12.11
C LEU A 18 1.23 8.22 12.38
N SER A 19 1.92 9.31 12.71
CA SER A 19 1.28 10.61 12.94
C SER A 19 0.60 11.13 11.66
N ASN A 20 1.25 10.97 10.50
CA ASN A 20 0.66 11.38 9.23
C ASN A 20 -0.63 10.60 8.94
N ARG A 21 -0.65 9.29 9.19
CA ARG A 21 -1.85 8.44 9.01
C ARG A 21 -2.98 8.86 9.95
N ASN A 22 -2.67 9.15 11.21
CA ASN A 22 -3.68 9.58 12.19
C ASN A 22 -4.28 10.95 11.84
N ILE A 23 -3.50 11.89 11.32
CA ILE A 23 -4.03 13.15 10.78
C ILE A 23 -5.01 12.89 9.62
N LEU A 24 -4.68 11.97 8.72
CA LEU A 24 -5.59 11.60 7.62
C LEU A 24 -6.88 10.94 8.14
N LEU A 25 -6.80 10.10 9.18
CA LEU A 25 -7.97 9.50 9.82
C LEU A 25 -8.88 10.55 10.45
N ASP A 26 -8.33 11.53 11.13
CA ASP A 26 -9.10 12.64 11.69
C ASP A 26 -9.83 13.44 10.60
N LEU A 27 -9.20 13.66 9.45
CA LEU A 27 -9.84 14.31 8.29
C LEU A 27 -10.93 13.46 7.68
N ILE A 28 -10.72 12.15 7.52
CA ILE A 28 -11.74 11.21 7.03
C ILE A 28 -12.97 11.26 7.93
N SER A 29 -12.77 11.24 9.24
CA SER A 29 -13.83 11.35 10.23
C SER A 29 -14.53 12.71 10.17
N PHE A 30 -13.78 13.81 10.11
CA PHE A 30 -14.32 15.18 10.05
C PHE A 30 -15.22 15.40 8.81
N PHE A 31 -14.80 14.91 7.64
CA PHE A 31 -15.58 15.02 6.41
C PHE A 31 -16.63 13.92 6.26
N ASN A 32 -16.70 12.99 7.19
CA ASN A 32 -17.65 11.88 7.21
C ASN A 32 -17.65 11.05 5.91
N TYR A 33 -16.47 10.81 5.33
CA TYR A 33 -16.35 9.92 4.17
C TYR A 33 -16.67 8.48 4.56
N GLU A 34 -17.43 7.80 3.72
CA GLU A 34 -17.90 6.44 4.00
C GLU A 34 -16.80 5.38 3.84
N ILE A 35 -15.97 5.53 2.82
CA ILE A 35 -14.84 4.65 2.51
C ILE A 35 -13.59 5.50 2.28
N ALA A 36 -12.48 5.03 2.76
CA ALA A 36 -11.18 5.64 2.53
C ALA A 36 -10.15 4.62 2.04
N MET A 37 -9.27 5.08 1.16
CA MET A 37 -8.11 4.31 0.72
C MET A 37 -6.84 5.15 0.89
N PHE A 38 -5.83 4.56 1.51
CA PHE A 38 -4.52 5.16 1.62
C PHE A 38 -3.63 4.75 0.45
N LEU A 39 -3.09 5.74 -0.24
CA LEU A 39 -2.03 5.57 -1.22
C LEU A 39 -0.82 6.40 -0.78
N ASP A 40 0.35 5.81 -0.87
CA ASP A 40 1.60 6.54 -0.67
C ASP A 40 1.92 7.36 -1.93
N ALA A 41 2.79 8.36 -1.83
CA ALA A 41 3.07 9.27 -2.95
C ALA A 41 3.71 8.59 -4.17
N ASP A 42 4.24 7.39 -3.98
CA ASP A 42 4.85 6.53 -4.99
C ASP A 42 3.95 5.35 -5.40
N GLU A 43 2.64 5.42 -5.08
CA GLU A 43 1.63 4.42 -5.40
C GLU A 43 0.52 5.02 -6.28
N TYR A 44 0.04 4.27 -7.26
CA TYR A 44 -1.07 4.66 -8.13
C TYR A 44 -1.88 3.43 -8.59
N LEU A 45 -3.11 3.67 -9.04
CA LEU A 45 -4.00 2.60 -9.49
C LEU A 45 -3.68 2.21 -10.94
N ASP A 46 -3.69 0.91 -11.22
CA ASP A 46 -3.74 0.42 -12.59
C ASP A 46 -5.14 0.71 -13.17
N VAL A 47 -5.18 1.38 -14.31
CA VAL A 47 -6.45 1.79 -14.94
C VAL A 47 -7.36 0.62 -15.32
N ARG A 48 -6.81 -0.57 -15.54
CA ARG A 48 -7.54 -1.80 -15.85
C ARG A 48 -8.27 -2.36 -14.64
N PHE A 49 -7.75 -2.09 -13.43
CA PHE A 49 -8.21 -2.60 -12.15
C PHE A 49 -8.36 -1.43 -11.16
N SER A 50 -9.38 -0.60 -11.38
CA SER A 50 -9.62 0.60 -10.58
C SER A 50 -11.10 0.79 -10.24
N ASN A 51 -11.89 -0.30 -10.25
CA ASN A 51 -13.31 -0.25 -9.95
C ASN A 51 -13.55 -0.19 -8.43
N LEU A 52 -13.64 1.03 -7.90
CA LEU A 52 -13.93 1.28 -6.49
C LEU A 52 -15.43 1.15 -6.16
N SER A 53 -16.31 1.30 -7.15
CA SER A 53 -17.76 1.37 -6.92
C SER A 53 -18.36 0.04 -6.42
N SER A 54 -17.75 -1.10 -6.78
CA SER A 54 -18.18 -2.42 -6.32
C SER A 54 -18.10 -2.60 -4.79
N TYR A 55 -17.29 -1.78 -4.12
CA TYR A 55 -17.08 -1.87 -2.66
C TYR A 55 -17.97 -0.89 -1.86
N LEU A 56 -18.68 0.03 -2.51
CA LEU A 56 -19.52 1.01 -1.82
C LEU A 56 -20.72 0.36 -1.09
N SER A 57 -21.28 -0.70 -1.66
CA SER A 57 -22.43 -1.44 -1.09
C SER A 57 -22.02 -2.66 -0.27
N ASP A 58 -20.76 -2.99 -0.19
CA ASP A 58 -20.26 -4.12 0.58
C ASP A 58 -20.21 -3.78 2.09
N ASN A 59 -20.48 -4.76 2.95
CA ASN A 59 -20.46 -4.61 4.41
C ASN A 59 -19.11 -4.94 5.05
N ARG A 60 -18.04 -5.06 4.28
CA ARG A 60 -16.69 -5.32 4.78
C ARG A 60 -16.13 -4.08 5.48
N LEU A 61 -15.38 -4.29 6.55
CA LEU A 61 -14.76 -3.20 7.31
C LEU A 61 -13.39 -2.80 6.75
N ALA A 62 -12.68 -3.74 6.12
CA ALA A 62 -11.38 -3.48 5.53
C ALA A 62 -11.15 -4.31 4.26
N TYR A 63 -10.22 -3.84 3.45
CA TYR A 63 -9.86 -4.50 2.20
C TYR A 63 -8.35 -4.56 2.04
N LEU A 64 -7.88 -5.73 1.64
CA LEU A 64 -6.51 -5.92 1.17
C LEU A 64 -6.46 -5.57 -0.32
N ILE A 65 -5.72 -4.56 -0.65
CA ILE A 65 -5.53 -4.14 -2.04
C ILE A 65 -4.34 -4.90 -2.62
N PRO A 66 -4.51 -5.65 -3.71
CA PRO A 66 -3.41 -6.23 -4.47
C PRO A 66 -2.43 -5.14 -4.91
N MET A 67 -1.15 -5.37 -4.68
CA MET A 67 -0.09 -4.43 -5.04
C MET A 67 1.09 -5.15 -5.66
N VAL A 68 1.70 -4.56 -6.67
CA VAL A 68 2.96 -5.00 -7.26
C VAL A 68 4.04 -3.93 -7.12
N ASN A 69 5.27 -4.37 -6.91
CA ASN A 69 6.42 -3.47 -6.85
C ASN A 69 7.08 -3.40 -8.21
N LEU A 70 6.94 -2.26 -8.88
CA LEU A 70 7.55 -2.02 -10.18
C LEU A 70 9.07 -2.07 -10.08
N TRP A 71 9.71 -2.61 -11.12
CA TRP A 71 11.14 -2.88 -11.13
C TRP A 71 11.73 -2.65 -12.52
N ASP A 72 12.71 -1.76 -12.59
CA ASP A 72 13.45 -1.36 -13.78
C ASP A 72 12.60 -0.72 -14.90
N SER A 73 11.27 -0.83 -14.86
CA SER A 73 10.37 -0.14 -15.77
C SER A 73 8.94 -0.08 -15.20
N GLU A 74 8.12 0.84 -15.67
CA GLU A 74 6.70 0.95 -15.28
C GLU A 74 5.84 -0.23 -15.78
N LYS A 75 6.38 -1.08 -16.64
CA LYS A 75 5.69 -2.25 -17.22
C LYS A 75 6.09 -3.56 -16.59
N MET A 76 7.11 -3.58 -15.74
CA MET A 76 7.65 -4.80 -15.14
C MET A 76 7.59 -4.72 -13.62
N PHE A 77 7.37 -5.85 -12.96
CA PHE A 77 7.41 -5.94 -11.53
C PHE A 77 8.20 -7.16 -11.04
N ASN A 78 8.63 -7.10 -9.79
CA ASN A 78 9.38 -8.17 -9.13
C ASN A 78 8.44 -9.33 -8.75
N ALA A 79 8.50 -10.43 -9.50
CA ALA A 79 7.69 -11.63 -9.28
C ALA A 79 8.12 -12.46 -8.05
N GLU A 80 9.30 -12.19 -7.51
CA GLU A 80 9.87 -12.87 -6.33
C GLU A 80 9.82 -11.98 -5.07
N TYR A 81 8.95 -10.94 -5.07
CA TYR A 81 8.83 -10.08 -3.90
C TYR A 81 8.36 -10.90 -2.68
N PRO A 82 9.03 -10.77 -1.52
CA PRO A 82 8.69 -11.55 -0.34
C PRO A 82 7.27 -11.23 0.16
N TYR A 83 6.64 -12.22 0.78
CA TYR A 83 5.25 -12.14 1.26
C TYR A 83 4.24 -11.83 0.16
N SER A 84 4.51 -12.28 -1.06
CA SER A 84 3.64 -12.13 -2.22
C SER A 84 3.30 -13.49 -2.83
N ILE A 85 2.25 -13.49 -3.65
CA ILE A 85 1.90 -14.61 -4.52
C ILE A 85 2.26 -14.17 -5.94
N SER A 86 3.26 -14.80 -6.54
CA SER A 86 3.74 -14.45 -7.89
C SER A 86 4.09 -12.95 -8.05
N GLY A 87 4.58 -12.30 -6.99
CA GLY A 87 4.91 -10.88 -6.97
C GLY A 87 3.76 -9.94 -6.56
N ILE A 88 2.53 -10.46 -6.42
CA ILE A 88 1.37 -9.66 -6.00
C ILE A 88 1.21 -9.78 -4.48
N SER A 89 1.28 -8.65 -3.79
CA SER A 89 1.17 -8.56 -2.33
C SER A 89 -0.12 -7.88 -1.91
N PRO A 90 -1.11 -8.60 -1.36
CA PRO A 90 -2.27 -7.94 -0.76
C PRO A 90 -1.88 -7.12 0.47
N ARG A 91 -2.29 -5.85 0.50
CA ARG A 91 -1.97 -4.92 1.60
C ARG A 91 -3.23 -4.25 2.10
N TYR A 92 -3.38 -4.10 3.42
CA TYR A 92 -4.45 -3.33 4.00
C TYR A 92 -4.29 -1.86 3.64
N ARG A 93 -5.14 -1.36 2.73
CA ARG A 93 -5.08 0.00 2.21
C ARG A 93 -6.43 0.69 2.19
N MET A 94 -7.53 -0.05 2.19
CA MET A 94 -8.87 0.50 2.10
C MET A 94 -9.72 0.01 3.28
N PHE A 95 -10.60 0.88 3.80
CA PHE A 95 -11.43 0.58 4.96
C PHE A 95 -12.69 1.46 4.97
N ARG A 96 -13.75 0.98 5.66
CA ARG A 96 -14.91 1.80 5.99
C ARG A 96 -14.60 2.71 7.16
N ASN A 97 -15.07 3.93 7.04
CA ASN A 97 -15.07 4.87 8.16
C ASN A 97 -16.19 4.49 9.14
N PHE A 98 -15.83 4.27 10.38
CA PHE A 98 -16.75 3.99 11.48
C PHE A 98 -16.62 5.03 12.61
N GLY A 99 -16.26 6.25 12.25
CA GLY A 99 -16.11 7.37 13.15
C GLY A 99 -14.67 7.65 13.55
N HIS A 100 -14.52 8.37 14.65
CA HIS A 100 -13.20 8.77 15.13
C HIS A 100 -12.40 7.56 15.59
N CYS A 101 -11.32 7.27 14.90
CA CYS A 101 -10.44 6.16 15.19
C CYS A 101 -8.99 6.55 14.88
N GLN A 102 -8.06 5.91 15.56
CA GLN A 102 -6.63 6.12 15.35
C GLN A 102 -5.90 4.80 15.29
N ILE A 103 -4.81 4.77 14.55
CA ILE A 103 -3.87 3.66 14.54
C ILE A 103 -2.94 3.86 15.74
N GLN A 104 -2.81 2.80 16.55
CA GLN A 104 -1.85 2.74 17.64
C GLN A 104 -0.74 1.76 17.29
N SER A 105 0.50 2.21 17.38
CA SER A 105 1.66 1.36 17.15
C SER A 105 2.86 1.89 17.96
N SER A 106 3.60 0.98 18.55
CA SER A 106 4.92 1.26 19.09
C SER A 106 5.99 1.35 17.99
N LYS A 107 5.68 0.84 16.78
CA LYS A 107 6.60 0.79 15.65
C LYS A 107 6.49 2.05 14.80
N ARG A 108 7.63 2.55 14.34
CA ARG A 108 7.70 3.67 13.38
C ARG A 108 7.45 3.23 11.93
N LEU A 109 7.83 1.99 11.61
CA LEU A 109 7.69 1.39 10.29
C LEU A 109 6.95 0.05 10.39
N HIS A 110 6.39 -0.40 9.28
CA HIS A 110 5.76 -1.73 9.15
C HIS A 110 4.63 -2.01 10.15
N PHE A 111 3.88 -0.99 10.54
CA PHE A 111 2.68 -1.14 11.34
C PHE A 111 1.43 -1.36 10.47
N GLN A 112 0.34 -1.78 11.10
CA GLN A 112 -0.96 -1.90 10.43
C GLN A 112 -1.44 -0.53 9.96
N GLN A 113 -1.66 -0.38 8.66
CA GLN A 113 -1.92 0.93 8.04
C GLN A 113 -3.39 1.36 8.02
N VAL A 114 -4.31 0.48 8.41
CA VAL A 114 -5.73 0.77 8.53
C VAL A 114 -6.20 0.56 9.97
N PRO A 115 -7.22 1.27 10.45
CA PRO A 115 -7.62 1.22 11.85
C PRO A 115 -8.27 -0.10 12.27
N CYS A 116 -8.80 -0.88 11.33
CA CYS A 116 -9.44 -2.16 11.58
C CYS A 116 -9.13 -3.14 10.45
N VAL A 117 -8.92 -4.41 10.80
CA VAL A 117 -8.68 -5.51 9.84
C VAL A 117 -9.71 -6.62 9.96
N GLN A 118 -10.72 -6.46 10.82
CA GLN A 118 -11.78 -7.43 10.98
C GLN A 118 -12.65 -7.50 9.73
N ASN A 119 -13.19 -8.67 9.44
CA ASN A 119 -14.05 -8.92 8.29
C ASN A 119 -13.44 -8.41 6.96
N ALA A 120 -12.12 -8.56 6.80
CA ALA A 120 -11.42 -8.11 5.61
C ALA A 120 -11.56 -9.09 4.45
N THR A 121 -11.47 -8.58 3.24
CA THR A 121 -11.39 -9.36 2.00
C THR A 121 -10.39 -8.74 1.03
N VAL A 122 -9.98 -9.47 0.01
CA VAL A 122 -9.15 -8.89 -1.07
C VAL A 122 -10.04 -8.14 -2.04
N ALA A 123 -9.66 -6.91 -2.36
CA ALA A 123 -10.33 -6.11 -3.38
C ALA A 123 -9.75 -6.46 -4.77
N SER A 124 -10.23 -7.54 -5.35
CA SER A 124 -9.70 -8.10 -6.61
C SER A 124 -9.94 -7.23 -7.84
N GLU A 125 -10.82 -6.23 -7.79
CA GLU A 125 -11.05 -5.27 -8.87
C GLU A 125 -10.15 -4.03 -8.80
N ILE A 126 -9.20 -4.03 -7.87
CA ILE A 126 -8.25 -2.95 -7.66
C ILE A 126 -6.84 -3.52 -7.70
N LEU A 127 -5.94 -2.83 -8.38
CA LEU A 127 -4.51 -3.12 -8.38
C LEU A 127 -3.72 -1.83 -8.18
N VAL A 128 -2.82 -1.83 -7.21
CA VAL A 128 -1.90 -0.74 -6.96
C VAL A 128 -0.54 -1.05 -7.58
N LEU A 129 0.00 -0.10 -8.31
CA LEU A 129 1.35 -0.09 -8.84
C LEU A 129 2.22 0.80 -7.93
N HIS A 130 3.25 0.21 -7.32
CA HIS A 130 4.16 0.89 -6.41
C HIS A 130 5.49 1.15 -7.11
N SER A 131 5.80 2.42 -7.39
CA SER A 131 6.99 2.85 -8.12
C SER A 131 8.22 3.12 -7.24
N GLY A 132 8.09 3.04 -5.93
CA GLY A 132 9.17 3.34 -4.98
C GLY A 132 10.42 2.43 -5.06
N MET A 133 10.42 1.46 -5.98
CA MET A 133 11.55 0.55 -6.25
C MET A 133 11.92 0.51 -7.74
N LEU A 134 11.40 1.45 -8.52
CA LEU A 134 11.48 1.42 -9.97
C LEU A 134 12.92 1.45 -10.49
N THR A 135 13.78 2.27 -9.90
CA THR A 135 15.18 2.39 -10.32
C THR A 135 16.14 1.87 -9.26
N ASP A 136 17.36 1.52 -9.68
CA ASP A 136 18.39 1.06 -8.75
C ASP A 136 18.73 2.14 -7.71
N GLU A 137 18.73 3.41 -8.10
CA GLU A 137 18.94 4.53 -7.18
C GLU A 137 17.82 4.65 -6.14
N MET A 138 16.56 4.50 -6.54
CA MET A 138 15.43 4.51 -5.60
C MET A 138 15.52 3.34 -4.61
N ARG A 139 15.89 2.14 -5.09
CA ARG A 139 16.13 0.97 -4.23
C ARG A 139 17.26 1.21 -3.23
N LYS A 140 18.35 1.80 -3.68
CA LYS A 140 19.49 2.15 -2.82
C LYS A 140 19.08 3.11 -1.71
N GLN A 141 18.41 4.22 -2.06
CA GLN A 141 17.94 5.21 -1.09
C GLN A 141 16.94 4.60 -0.09
N LYS A 142 16.04 3.74 -0.56
CA LYS A 142 15.07 3.05 0.29
C LYS A 142 15.75 2.03 1.22
N PHE A 143 16.71 1.28 0.72
CA PHE A 143 17.50 0.32 1.49
C PHE A 143 18.29 1.02 2.61
N GLU A 144 19.02 2.08 2.29
CA GLU A 144 19.79 2.87 3.26
C GLU A 144 18.87 3.52 4.31
N ARG A 145 17.74 4.07 3.87
CA ARG A 145 16.74 4.65 4.77
C ARG A 145 16.18 3.62 5.75
N TYR A 146 15.80 2.44 5.27
CA TYR A 146 15.24 1.40 6.14
C TYR A 146 16.25 0.87 7.15
N LEU A 147 17.49 0.67 6.74
CA LEU A 147 18.56 0.29 7.68
C LEU A 147 18.76 1.33 8.80
N LYS A 148 18.57 2.59 8.49
CA LYS A 148 18.69 3.68 9.45
C LYS A 148 17.46 3.85 10.35
N GLU A 149 16.26 3.75 9.78
CA GLU A 149 15.01 4.10 10.48
C GLU A 149 14.35 2.90 11.17
N ASP A 150 14.61 1.67 10.72
CA ASP A 150 14.08 0.44 11.35
C ASP A 150 14.96 0.01 12.55
N THR A 151 15.02 0.88 13.55
CA THR A 151 15.81 0.62 14.78
C THR A 151 15.30 -0.58 15.57
N GLU A 152 14.07 -0.99 15.35
CA GLU A 152 13.43 -2.14 16.01
C GLU A 152 13.63 -3.45 15.23
N ASN A 153 14.30 -3.36 14.08
CA ASN A 153 14.54 -4.49 13.19
C ASN A 153 13.24 -5.27 12.87
N CYS A 154 12.18 -4.54 12.53
CA CYS A 154 10.84 -5.09 12.26
C CYS A 154 10.83 -6.08 11.09
N GLN A 155 11.79 -5.96 10.18
CA GLN A 155 12.07 -6.94 9.14
C GLN A 155 13.50 -7.47 9.35
N SER A 156 13.63 -8.78 9.38
CA SER A 156 14.92 -9.47 9.61
C SER A 156 15.95 -9.18 8.51
N SER A 157 15.51 -8.70 7.35
CA SER A 157 16.39 -8.38 6.22
C SER A 157 15.66 -7.53 5.19
N TYR A 158 16.37 -6.55 4.64
CA TYR A 158 15.95 -5.75 3.48
C TYR A 158 16.61 -6.22 2.17
N GLU A 159 17.12 -7.45 2.14
CA GLU A 159 17.79 -8.03 0.97
C GLU A 159 16.93 -8.03 -0.31
N HIS A 160 15.60 -8.06 -0.15
CA HIS A 160 14.66 -8.02 -1.27
C HIS A 160 14.67 -6.69 -2.05
N ILE A 161 15.14 -5.60 -1.43
CA ILE A 161 15.30 -4.28 -2.07
C ILE A 161 16.75 -3.85 -2.18
N ARG A 162 17.69 -4.78 -1.94
CA ARG A 162 19.11 -4.49 -2.05
C ARG A 162 19.47 -3.99 -3.46
N PRO A 163 20.30 -2.93 -3.59
CA PRO A 163 20.79 -2.47 -4.89
C PRO A 163 21.43 -3.61 -5.70
N LYS A 164 21.30 -3.53 -7.02
CA LYS A 164 21.81 -4.53 -7.99
C LYS A 164 21.21 -5.94 -7.86
N LYS A 165 20.13 -6.13 -7.13
CA LYS A 165 19.38 -7.37 -7.15
C LYS A 165 18.66 -7.52 -8.51
N CYS A 166 18.80 -8.69 -9.15
CA CYS A 166 18.13 -9.03 -10.40
C CYS A 166 17.09 -10.13 -10.13
N PRO A 167 15.88 -9.78 -9.67
CA PRO A 167 14.83 -10.75 -9.45
C PRO A 167 14.21 -11.23 -10.77
N LYS A 168 13.45 -12.31 -10.72
CA LYS A 168 12.58 -12.67 -11.83
C LYS A 168 11.53 -11.58 -12.04
N LEU A 169 11.43 -11.05 -13.25
CA LEU A 169 10.45 -10.03 -13.61
C LEU A 169 9.27 -10.64 -14.35
N ARG A 170 8.09 -10.02 -14.14
CA ARG A 170 6.87 -10.27 -14.93
C ARG A 170 6.35 -8.95 -15.49
N SER A 171 5.65 -9.02 -16.62
CA SER A 171 4.93 -7.87 -17.15
C SER A 171 3.68 -7.57 -16.33
N VAL A 172 3.43 -6.28 -16.06
CA VAL A 172 2.18 -5.83 -15.45
C VAL A 172 0.98 -6.20 -16.33
N GLU A 173 1.15 -6.20 -17.64
CA GLU A 173 0.09 -6.56 -18.61
C GLU A 173 -0.35 -8.03 -18.52
N GLU A 174 0.50 -8.92 -17.98
CA GLU A 174 0.18 -10.34 -17.76
C GLU A 174 -0.74 -10.60 -16.57
N ILE A 175 -0.95 -9.59 -15.71
CA ILE A 175 -1.84 -9.74 -14.56
C ILE A 175 -3.29 -9.82 -15.04
N THR A 176 -4.00 -10.87 -14.63
CA THR A 176 -5.39 -11.11 -14.98
C THR A 176 -6.33 -10.87 -13.79
N GLN A 177 -7.61 -10.61 -14.09
CA GLN A 177 -8.66 -10.52 -13.09
C GLN A 177 -8.80 -11.82 -12.28
N GLU A 178 -8.67 -12.96 -12.91
CA GLU A 178 -8.72 -14.28 -12.27
C GLU A 178 -7.58 -14.45 -11.25
N GLU A 179 -6.38 -14.02 -11.60
CA GLU A 179 -5.23 -14.05 -10.67
C GLU A 179 -5.50 -13.21 -9.42
N LEU A 180 -6.03 -11.99 -9.58
CA LEU A 180 -6.38 -11.12 -8.46
C LEU A 180 -7.51 -11.72 -7.61
N TYR A 181 -8.51 -12.35 -8.24
CA TYR A 181 -9.60 -13.00 -7.53
C TYR A 181 -9.11 -14.20 -6.69
N ASN A 182 -8.18 -14.98 -7.20
CA ASN A 182 -7.62 -16.14 -6.53
C ASN A 182 -6.76 -15.81 -5.29
N LEU A 183 -6.41 -14.53 -5.07
CA LEU A 183 -5.77 -14.09 -3.83
C LEU A 183 -6.68 -14.23 -2.61
N ASN A 184 -8.01 -14.29 -2.80
CA ASN A 184 -8.99 -14.48 -1.72
C ASN A 184 -9.06 -15.90 -1.16
N ILE A 185 -8.53 -16.89 -1.88
CA ILE A 185 -8.78 -18.31 -1.61
C ILE A 185 -7.69 -18.91 -0.68
N ARG A 186 -6.69 -18.13 -0.32
CA ARG A 186 -5.56 -18.57 0.52
C ARG A 186 -5.48 -17.77 1.81
#